data_b3b5df6170db4439b5a0b7f47cdfecdc
#
_entry.id   b3b5df6170db4439b5a0b7f47cdfecdc
#
_cell.length_a   1.000
_cell.length_b   1.000
_cell.length_c   1.000
_cell.angle_alpha   90.00
_cell.angle_beta   90.00
_cell.angle_gamma   90.00
#
_symmetry.space_group_name_H-M   'P 1'
#
loop_
_entity.id
_entity.type
_entity.pdbx_description
1 polymer ?
#
loop_
_entity_poly.entity_id
_entity_poly.type
_entity_poly.pdbx_seq_one_letter_code
_entity_poly.pdbx_strand_id
1 'polypeptide(L)'
;MNAILQCLLVLAAAAAAPVWAAADSVQRPGDPVIEQVQAAIAAKDWKQAQDVLRSELAKTPANADYHNLFAYSMRMGANPPMDLVFKHYNEALRLDKRHRGAHEYLGEAYLMTGNLGKAKEHLKVLDELCLLPCKEYTALKKAVADYEAKAPKK
;
A
#
# COMPACT_ATOMS: atom_id res chain seq x y z
N MET A 1 11.88 -38.44 -76.36
CA MET A 1 11.63 -39.20 -75.16
C MET A 1 11.80 -38.20 -74.04
N ASN A 2 10.69 -37.75 -73.48
CA ASN A 2 10.61 -36.49 -72.64
C ASN A 2 10.59 -36.81 -71.15
N ALA A 3 11.56 -36.33 -70.43
CA ALA A 3 11.55 -36.36 -69.00
C ALA A 3 10.91 -35.05 -68.51
N ILE A 4 9.73 -35.15 -67.88
CA ILE A 4 9.03 -34.06 -67.33
C ILE A 4 9.57 -33.84 -65.87
N LEU A 5 10.22 -32.74 -65.69
CA LEU A 5 10.74 -32.30 -64.39
C LEU A 5 9.61 -31.62 -63.59
N GLN A 6 9.06 -32.30 -62.55
CA GLN A 6 8.10 -31.72 -61.64
C GLN A 6 8.83 -30.95 -60.56
N CYS A 7 8.76 -29.61 -60.63
CA CYS A 7 9.14 -28.76 -59.56
C CYS A 7 8.07 -28.74 -58.46
N LEU A 8 8.35 -29.36 -57.32
CA LEU A 8 7.56 -29.23 -56.08
C LEU A 8 7.92 -27.92 -55.41
N LEU A 9 7.03 -26.94 -55.48
CA LEU A 9 7.06 -25.73 -54.71
C LEU A 9 6.60 -26.06 -53.28
N VAL A 10 7.52 -26.14 -52.34
CA VAL A 10 7.22 -26.19 -50.91
C VAL A 10 6.94 -24.77 -50.44
N LEU A 11 5.67 -24.41 -50.25
CA LEU A 11 5.28 -23.20 -49.55
C LEU A 11 5.58 -23.38 -48.06
N ALA A 12 6.66 -22.79 -47.59
CA ALA A 12 6.89 -22.61 -46.15
C ALA A 12 5.96 -21.51 -45.62
N ALA A 13 4.87 -21.91 -44.98
CA ALA A 13 4.03 -20.99 -44.19
C ALA A 13 4.81 -20.59 -42.95
N ALA A 14 5.42 -19.40 -42.98
CA ALA A 14 5.96 -18.78 -41.78
C ALA A 14 4.79 -18.36 -40.89
N ALA A 15 4.52 -19.13 -39.83
CA ALA A 15 3.62 -18.74 -38.76
C ALA A 15 4.24 -17.56 -38.02
N ALA A 16 3.76 -16.35 -38.32
CA ALA A 16 4.07 -15.17 -37.53
C ALA A 16 3.41 -15.32 -36.15
N ALA A 17 4.19 -15.66 -35.14
CA ALA A 17 3.74 -15.61 -33.76
C ALA A 17 3.39 -14.15 -33.39
N PRO A 18 2.28 -13.90 -32.65
CA PRO A 18 1.92 -12.54 -32.27
C PRO A 18 2.95 -11.98 -31.33
N VAL A 19 3.51 -10.82 -31.67
CA VAL A 19 4.59 -10.10 -30.96
C VAL A 19 4.13 -9.40 -29.66
N TRP A 20 2.95 -9.74 -29.15
CA TRP A 20 2.42 -9.15 -27.91
C TRP A 20 2.63 -10.01 -26.65
N ALA A 21 3.35 -11.10 -26.75
CA ALA A 21 3.69 -11.96 -25.60
C ALA A 21 4.97 -11.52 -24.85
N ALA A 22 5.56 -10.38 -25.19
CA ALA A 22 6.72 -9.83 -24.51
C ALA A 22 6.49 -8.37 -24.05
N ALA A 23 5.25 -8.06 -23.66
CA ALA A 23 5.06 -6.98 -22.69
C ALA A 23 5.43 -7.56 -21.31
N ASP A 24 6.71 -7.90 -21.17
CA ASP A 24 7.31 -8.14 -19.89
C ASP A 24 6.91 -7.00 -18.98
N SER A 25 6.35 -7.38 -17.86
CA SER A 25 6.30 -6.61 -16.63
C SER A 25 7.63 -5.89 -16.41
N VAL A 26 7.80 -4.74 -17.06
CA VAL A 26 8.74 -3.74 -16.57
C VAL A 26 8.20 -3.39 -15.21
N GLN A 27 8.70 -4.10 -14.21
CA GLN A 27 8.48 -3.78 -12.81
C GLN A 27 8.88 -2.33 -12.70
N ARG A 28 7.90 -1.43 -12.58
CA ARG A 28 8.18 -0.03 -12.31
C ARG A 28 9.06 -0.04 -11.06
N PRO A 29 10.27 0.53 -11.11
CA PRO A 29 11.08 0.65 -9.90
C PRO A 29 10.18 1.22 -8.81
N GLY A 30 10.23 0.67 -7.61
CA GLY A 30 9.52 1.21 -6.48
C GLY A 30 9.89 2.69 -6.30
N ASP A 31 9.03 3.45 -5.66
CA ASP A 31 9.36 4.85 -5.33
C ASP A 31 10.59 4.86 -4.40
N PRO A 32 11.74 5.41 -4.82
CA PRO A 32 12.98 5.37 -4.04
C PRO A 32 12.84 6.09 -2.68
N VAL A 33 11.93 7.06 -2.59
CA VAL A 33 11.62 7.72 -1.31
C VAL A 33 10.92 6.75 -0.38
N ILE A 34 9.95 5.99 -0.89
CA ILE A 34 9.25 4.98 -0.08
C ILE A 34 10.23 3.90 0.38
N GLU A 35 11.14 3.43 -0.48
CA GLU A 35 12.17 2.45 -0.10
C GLU A 35 13.09 2.98 1.00
N GLN A 36 13.56 4.23 0.89
CA GLN A 36 14.38 4.88 1.92
C GLN A 36 13.62 5.01 3.24
N VAL A 37 12.37 5.44 3.18
CA VAL A 37 11.51 5.59 4.37
C VAL A 37 11.22 4.25 5.02
N GLN A 38 10.94 3.20 4.24
CA GLN A 38 10.72 1.85 4.77
C GLN A 38 11.97 1.28 5.44
N ALA A 39 13.17 1.56 4.91
CA ALA A 39 14.42 1.19 5.56
C ALA A 39 14.59 1.90 6.91
N ALA A 40 14.31 3.20 7.00
CA ALA A 40 14.33 3.95 8.26
C ALA A 40 13.28 3.41 9.26
N ILE A 41 12.07 3.10 8.80
CA ILE A 41 11.02 2.48 9.62
C ILE A 41 11.46 1.11 10.16
N ALA A 42 12.06 0.27 9.32
CA ALA A 42 12.58 -1.03 9.73
C ALA A 42 13.68 -0.91 10.79
N ALA A 43 14.52 0.13 10.69
CA ALA A 43 15.53 0.48 11.67
C ALA A 43 14.95 1.19 12.92
N LYS A 44 13.65 1.48 12.96
CA LYS A 44 12.96 2.31 13.98
C LYS A 44 13.53 3.73 14.10
N ASP A 45 14.18 4.22 13.04
CA ASP A 45 14.62 5.61 12.95
C ASP A 45 13.45 6.50 12.48
N TRP A 46 12.54 6.75 13.43
CA TRP A 46 11.33 7.54 13.18
C TRP A 46 11.68 8.97 12.77
N LYS A 47 12.77 9.51 13.31
CA LYS A 47 13.21 10.86 12.97
C LYS A 47 13.64 10.95 11.52
N GLN A 48 14.48 10.03 11.03
CA GLN A 48 14.91 9.98 9.64
C GLN A 48 13.71 9.83 8.70
N ALA A 49 12.79 8.90 9.00
CA ALA A 49 11.58 8.72 8.21
C ALA A 49 10.75 10.01 8.11
N GLN A 50 10.57 10.72 9.24
CA GLN A 50 9.82 11.98 9.28
C GLN A 50 10.54 13.10 8.52
N ASP A 51 11.86 13.22 8.62
CA ASP A 51 12.62 14.28 7.95
C ASP A 51 12.57 14.13 6.44
N VAL A 52 12.75 12.89 5.92
CA VAL A 52 12.60 12.58 4.50
C VAL A 52 11.19 12.91 4.02
N LEU A 53 10.17 12.40 4.69
CA LEU A 53 8.78 12.60 4.28
C LEU A 53 8.33 14.05 4.37
N ARG A 54 8.80 14.83 5.35
CA ARG A 54 8.53 16.26 5.44
C ARG A 54 9.09 17.01 4.23
N SER A 55 10.34 16.67 3.83
CA SER A 55 10.97 17.27 2.66
C SER A 55 10.21 16.93 1.37
N GLU A 56 9.79 15.68 1.22
CA GLU A 56 9.10 15.23 0.01
C GLU A 56 7.65 15.73 -0.07
N LEU A 57 6.95 15.82 1.06
CA LEU A 57 5.61 16.40 1.11
C LEU A 57 5.60 17.91 0.80
N ALA A 58 6.72 18.62 1.02
CA ALA A 58 6.85 20.00 0.57
C ALA A 58 6.91 20.13 -0.96
N LYS A 59 7.41 19.08 -1.66
CA LYS A 59 7.51 19.05 -3.12
C LYS A 59 6.27 18.41 -3.77
N THR A 60 5.73 17.38 -3.14
CA THR A 60 4.61 16.56 -3.62
C THR A 60 3.53 16.41 -2.56
N PRO A 61 2.79 17.49 -2.26
CA PRO A 61 1.79 17.49 -1.17
C PRO A 61 0.57 16.61 -1.46
N ALA A 62 0.41 16.11 -2.67
CA ALA A 62 -0.71 15.26 -3.08
C ALA A 62 -0.33 13.76 -3.20
N ASN A 63 0.65 13.31 -2.43
CA ASN A 63 1.03 11.89 -2.39
C ASN A 63 0.43 11.20 -1.15
N ALA A 64 -0.53 10.30 -1.37
CA ALA A 64 -1.24 9.59 -0.29
C ALA A 64 -0.32 8.68 0.53
N ASP A 65 0.62 7.98 -0.14
CA ASP A 65 1.57 7.10 0.54
C ASP A 65 2.49 7.88 1.48
N TYR A 66 2.96 9.07 1.06
CA TYR A 66 3.82 9.92 1.89
C TYR A 66 3.08 10.42 3.12
N HIS A 67 1.82 10.85 2.98
CA HIS A 67 0.99 11.23 4.13
C HIS A 67 0.77 10.05 5.08
N ASN A 68 0.46 8.87 4.56
CA ASN A 68 0.27 7.66 5.34
C ASN A 68 1.54 7.29 6.14
N LEU A 69 2.70 7.23 5.47
CA LEU A 69 3.97 6.87 6.11
C LEU A 69 4.46 7.94 7.10
N PHE A 70 4.17 9.23 6.83
CA PHE A 70 4.48 10.32 7.75
C PHE A 70 3.66 10.21 9.05
N ALA A 71 2.36 9.99 8.94
CA ALA A 71 1.51 9.74 10.09
C ALA A 71 1.96 8.50 10.88
N TYR A 72 2.30 7.40 10.16
CA TYR A 72 2.80 6.18 10.79
C TYR A 72 4.08 6.44 11.60
N SER A 73 5.07 7.11 11.00
CA SER A 73 6.35 7.40 11.68
C SER A 73 6.18 8.32 12.90
N MET A 74 5.23 9.25 12.86
CA MET A 74 4.87 10.06 14.03
C MET A 74 4.20 9.23 15.12
N ARG A 75 3.23 8.38 14.73
CA ARG A 75 2.46 7.54 15.67
C ARG A 75 3.35 6.53 16.40
N MET A 76 4.37 6.02 15.73
CA MET A 76 5.31 5.03 16.29
C MET A 76 6.42 5.66 17.12
N GLY A 77 6.59 6.97 17.07
CA GLY A 77 7.56 7.72 17.88
C GLY A 77 7.14 7.85 19.34
N ALA A 78 8.06 8.39 20.16
CA ALA A 78 7.74 8.74 21.55
C ALA A 78 6.79 9.94 21.58
N ASN A 79 5.74 9.90 22.43
CA ASN A 79 4.76 10.98 22.60
C ASN A 79 4.16 11.47 21.28
N PRO A 80 3.43 10.61 20.55
CA PRO A 80 2.91 10.95 19.23
C PRO A 80 1.95 12.14 19.26
N PRO A 81 2.14 13.16 18.39
CA PRO A 81 1.22 14.29 18.28
C PRO A 81 -0.06 13.83 17.54
N MET A 82 -1.00 13.24 18.28
CA MET A 82 -2.15 12.54 17.69
C MET A 82 -2.98 13.41 16.73
N ASP A 83 -3.09 14.72 16.98
CA ASP A 83 -3.80 15.63 16.06
C ASP A 83 -3.15 15.69 14.68
N LEU A 84 -1.82 15.73 14.61
CA LEU A 84 -1.08 15.68 13.34
C LEU A 84 -1.14 14.30 12.72
N VAL A 85 -1.07 13.24 13.52
CA VAL A 85 -1.24 11.86 13.06
C VAL A 85 -2.59 11.69 12.36
N PHE A 86 -3.68 12.09 13.00
CA PHE A 86 -5.02 12.04 12.42
C PHE A 86 -5.13 12.92 11.16
N LYS A 87 -4.55 14.13 11.19
CA LYS A 87 -4.55 15.03 10.03
C LYS A 87 -3.95 14.36 8.80
N HIS A 88 -2.78 13.75 8.93
CA HIS A 88 -2.07 13.15 7.80
C HIS A 88 -2.73 11.85 7.32
N TYR A 89 -3.24 10.98 8.20
CA TYR A 89 -4.02 9.81 7.75
C TYR A 89 -5.30 10.22 7.03
N ASN A 90 -6.01 11.22 7.52
CA ASN A 90 -7.21 11.73 6.85
C ASN A 90 -6.87 12.35 5.50
N GLU A 91 -5.73 13.03 5.37
CA GLU A 91 -5.26 13.56 4.08
C GLU A 91 -4.91 12.43 3.11
N ALA A 92 -4.26 11.35 3.55
CA ALA A 92 -4.02 10.17 2.75
C ALA A 92 -5.35 9.60 2.20
N LEU A 93 -6.36 9.47 3.05
CA LEU A 93 -7.70 8.98 2.65
C LEU A 93 -8.50 9.97 1.81
N ARG A 94 -8.25 11.28 1.94
CA ARG A 94 -8.83 12.29 1.04
C ARG A 94 -8.26 12.16 -0.37
N LEU A 95 -6.96 11.89 -0.48
CA LEU A 95 -6.25 11.70 -1.74
C LEU A 95 -6.55 10.34 -2.38
N ASP A 96 -6.57 9.28 -1.59
CA ASP A 96 -6.95 7.93 -2.00
C ASP A 96 -7.89 7.28 -0.98
N LYS A 97 -9.18 7.30 -1.27
CA LYS A 97 -10.23 6.70 -0.42
C LYS A 97 -10.10 5.17 -0.29
N ARG A 98 -9.31 4.52 -1.13
CA ARG A 98 -9.11 3.08 -1.12
C ARG A 98 -7.75 2.67 -0.57
N HIS A 99 -7.01 3.61 0.03
CA HIS A 99 -5.68 3.38 0.57
C HIS A 99 -5.72 2.47 1.80
N ARG A 100 -5.54 1.17 1.58
CA ARG A 100 -5.69 0.13 2.62
C ARG A 100 -4.80 0.38 3.84
N GLY A 101 -3.51 0.73 3.64
CA GLY A 101 -2.60 1.03 4.74
C GLY A 101 -3.06 2.23 5.60
N ALA A 102 -3.67 3.26 4.98
CA ALA A 102 -4.19 4.39 5.74
C ALA A 102 -5.44 4.01 6.57
N HIS A 103 -6.31 3.13 6.04
CA HIS A 103 -7.42 2.59 6.85
C HIS A 103 -6.93 1.74 8.01
N GLU A 104 -5.96 0.85 7.81
CA GLU A 104 -5.35 0.04 8.86
C GLU A 104 -4.79 0.93 9.96
N TYR A 105 -3.87 1.83 9.61
CA TYR A 105 -3.14 2.62 10.60
C TYR A 105 -3.98 3.69 11.28
N LEU A 106 -4.96 4.27 10.58
CA LEU A 106 -5.93 5.18 11.21
C LEU A 106 -6.85 4.43 12.18
N GLY A 107 -7.27 3.22 11.84
CA GLY A 107 -8.01 2.34 12.75
C GLY A 107 -7.22 2.06 14.03
N GLU A 108 -5.93 1.72 13.92
CA GLU A 108 -5.05 1.54 15.08
C GLU A 108 -4.85 2.83 15.88
N ALA A 109 -4.72 3.99 15.21
CA ALA A 109 -4.64 5.29 15.89
C ALA A 109 -5.90 5.59 16.70
N TYR A 110 -7.08 5.21 16.20
CA TYR A 110 -8.33 5.31 16.96
C TYR A 110 -8.35 4.40 18.19
N LEU A 111 -7.80 3.19 18.11
CA LEU A 111 -7.67 2.31 19.28
C LEU A 111 -6.73 2.93 20.34
N MET A 112 -5.62 3.55 19.93
CA MET A 112 -4.70 4.25 20.84
C MET A 112 -5.40 5.38 21.61
N THR A 113 -6.41 6.01 21.02
CA THR A 113 -7.19 7.10 21.64
C THR A 113 -8.52 6.64 22.25
N GLY A 114 -8.75 5.33 22.36
CA GLY A 114 -9.94 4.76 22.99
C GLY A 114 -11.20 4.77 22.11
N ASN A 115 -11.09 5.08 20.82
CA ASN A 115 -12.24 5.15 19.92
C ASN A 115 -12.45 3.85 19.13
N LEU A 116 -12.90 2.81 19.83
CA LEU A 116 -13.20 1.50 19.24
C LEU A 116 -14.22 1.58 18.09
N GLY A 117 -15.21 2.45 18.20
CA GLY A 117 -16.24 2.62 17.17
C GLY A 117 -15.63 3.01 15.83
N LYS A 118 -14.76 4.03 15.83
CA LYS A 118 -14.05 4.48 14.62
C LYS A 118 -13.09 3.43 14.07
N ALA A 119 -12.40 2.70 14.93
CA ALA A 119 -11.54 1.61 14.48
C ALA A 119 -12.33 0.52 13.74
N LYS A 120 -13.53 0.17 14.22
CA LYS A 120 -14.43 -0.79 13.56
C LYS A 120 -14.99 -0.27 12.22
N GLU A 121 -15.25 1.04 12.09
CA GLU A 121 -15.62 1.63 10.80
C GLU A 121 -14.53 1.41 9.75
N HIS A 122 -13.26 1.66 10.09
CA HIS A 122 -12.13 1.41 9.19
C HIS A 122 -11.92 -0.08 8.89
N LEU A 123 -12.13 -0.95 9.87
CA LEU A 123 -12.07 -2.40 9.66
C LEU A 123 -13.13 -2.86 8.65
N LYS A 124 -14.36 -2.33 8.74
CA LYS A 124 -15.42 -2.61 7.78
C LYS A 124 -15.05 -2.17 6.36
N VAL A 125 -14.47 -0.98 6.21
CA VAL A 125 -13.99 -0.51 4.89
C VAL A 125 -12.93 -1.47 4.33
N LEU A 126 -11.99 -1.94 5.16
CA LEU A 126 -10.99 -2.91 4.72
C LEU A 126 -11.61 -4.25 4.30
N ASP A 127 -12.66 -4.72 4.98
CA ASP A 127 -13.41 -5.92 4.60
C ASP A 127 -14.02 -5.78 3.20
N GLU A 128 -14.55 -4.60 2.89
CA GLU A 128 -15.13 -4.27 1.57
C GLU A 128 -14.06 -4.09 0.48
N LEU A 129 -12.87 -3.59 0.82
CA LEU A 129 -11.77 -3.35 -0.12
C LEU A 129 -10.99 -4.62 -0.48
N CYS A 130 -10.97 -5.61 0.40
CA CYS A 130 -10.19 -6.84 0.27
C CYS A 130 -11.11 -7.98 -0.18
N LEU A 131 -11.06 -8.36 -1.47
CA LEU A 131 -11.82 -9.51 -2.01
C LEU A 131 -11.44 -10.83 -1.32
N LEU A 132 -10.18 -10.95 -0.90
CA LEU A 132 -9.64 -12.00 -0.04
C LEU A 132 -8.98 -11.31 1.16
N PRO A 133 -8.87 -11.97 2.34
CA PRO A 133 -8.24 -11.37 3.50
C PRO A 133 -6.85 -10.81 3.15
N CYS A 134 -6.70 -9.50 3.16
CA CYS A 134 -5.44 -8.81 2.97
C CYS A 134 -4.73 -8.59 4.31
N LYS A 135 -3.44 -8.28 4.27
CA LYS A 135 -2.64 -8.07 5.48
C LYS A 135 -3.18 -6.94 6.35
N GLU A 136 -3.66 -5.85 5.73
CA GLU A 136 -4.19 -4.67 6.40
C GLU A 136 -5.48 -4.99 7.18
N TYR A 137 -6.39 -5.73 6.55
CA TYR A 137 -7.59 -6.22 7.23
C TYR A 137 -7.26 -7.13 8.41
N THR A 138 -6.36 -8.09 8.19
CA THR A 138 -5.98 -9.07 9.21
C THR A 138 -5.32 -8.39 10.42
N ALA A 139 -4.44 -7.41 10.17
CA ALA A 139 -3.76 -6.65 11.22
C ALA A 139 -4.74 -5.83 12.06
N LEU A 140 -5.60 -5.02 11.41
CA LEU A 140 -6.56 -4.21 12.14
C LEU A 140 -7.62 -5.07 12.86
N LYS A 141 -8.08 -6.16 12.26
CA LYS A 141 -8.99 -7.11 12.91
C LYS A 141 -8.40 -7.65 14.20
N LYS A 142 -7.13 -8.05 14.15
CA LYS A 142 -6.41 -8.51 15.35
C LYS A 142 -6.29 -7.39 16.39
N ALA A 143 -5.92 -6.17 15.99
CA ALA A 143 -5.78 -5.04 16.90
C ALA A 143 -7.11 -4.70 17.60
N VAL A 144 -8.24 -4.74 16.89
CA VAL A 144 -9.59 -4.56 17.45
C VAL A 144 -9.91 -5.65 18.47
N ALA A 145 -9.67 -6.92 18.14
CA ALA A 145 -9.92 -8.04 19.04
C ALA A 145 -9.06 -7.95 20.31
N ASP A 146 -7.77 -7.62 20.18
CA ASP A 146 -6.85 -7.43 21.30
C ASP A 146 -7.29 -6.28 22.22
N TYR A 147 -7.82 -5.19 21.63
CA TYR A 147 -8.35 -4.07 22.39
C TYR A 147 -9.61 -4.46 23.17
N GLU A 148 -10.56 -5.15 22.55
CA GLU A 148 -11.78 -5.62 23.19
C GLU A 148 -11.51 -6.61 24.33
N ALA A 149 -10.52 -7.50 24.15
CA ALA A 149 -10.13 -8.46 25.19
C ALA A 149 -9.54 -7.78 26.45
N LYS A 150 -8.93 -6.61 26.30
CA LYS A 150 -8.37 -5.82 27.42
C LYS A 150 -9.38 -4.90 28.09
N ALA A 151 -10.53 -4.63 27.44
CA ALA A 151 -11.56 -3.80 28.01
C ALA A 151 -12.16 -4.46 29.26
N PRO A 152 -12.43 -3.72 30.36
CA PRO A 152 -13.06 -4.30 31.54
C PRO A 152 -14.44 -4.83 31.17
N LYS A 153 -14.69 -6.09 31.47
CA LYS A 153 -16.00 -6.72 31.31
C LYS A 153 -16.98 -5.99 32.26
N LYS A 154 -17.97 -5.31 31.69
CA LYS A 154 -19.07 -4.72 32.46
C LYS A 154 -19.99 -5.82 32.99
#